data_51203d77d89ecda02f6cec8604690ffb
#
_entry.id   51203d77d89ecda02f6cec8604690ffb
#
_cell.length_a   1.000
_cell.length_b   1.000
_cell.length_c   1.000
_cell.angle_alpha   90.00
_cell.angle_beta   90.00
_cell.angle_gamma   90.00
#
_symmetry.space_group_name_H-M   'P 1'
#
loop_
_entity.id
_entity.type
_entity.pdbx_description
1 polymer ?
#
loop_
_entity_poly.entity_id
_entity_poly.type
_entity_poly.pdbx_seq_one_letter_code
_entity_poly.pdbx_strand_id
1 'polypeptide(L)'
;MMLRMASLRRKLCYTVTLMTIAANLGSMFTPIGNPQNLYLFALSGLSLPEFLLLTGPYAAGAALLLGVCVLFGYRHRRLSIRMGETAPLRRGNIAFYLVLFLLCVLTVAGFLPHPALLAVVGLLLLWRNRGLFVRIDYSLILTFVFFFIFVGNLKQLDALQTWIGGAMAGRDRLIGVLVSQVISNVPAAMLLSGYSSDLRELIVGVNVGGL
;
A
#
# COMPACT_ATOMS: atom_id res chain seq x y z
N MET A 1 27.24 -3.57 -30.65
CA MET A 1 26.25 -2.59 -30.17
C MET A 1 24.98 -3.29 -29.62
N MET A 2 24.31 -4.18 -30.34
CA MET A 2 23.08 -4.87 -29.92
C MET A 2 23.19 -5.66 -28.61
N LEU A 3 24.22 -6.44 -28.35
CA LEU A 3 24.43 -7.20 -27.13
C LEU A 3 24.54 -6.31 -25.87
N ARG A 4 25.14 -5.15 -26.01
CA ARG A 4 25.29 -4.15 -24.94
C ARG A 4 23.95 -3.52 -24.56
N MET A 5 23.10 -3.24 -25.57
CA MET A 5 21.75 -2.71 -25.37
C MET A 5 20.82 -3.78 -24.73
N ALA A 6 20.90 -5.04 -25.16
CA ALA A 6 20.12 -6.13 -24.57
C ALA A 6 20.49 -6.36 -23.09
N SER A 7 21.77 -6.28 -22.74
CA SER A 7 22.22 -6.39 -21.34
C SER A 7 21.76 -5.21 -20.48
N LEU A 8 21.70 -3.99 -21.05
CA LEU A 8 21.23 -2.80 -20.35
C LEU A 8 19.72 -2.88 -20.08
N ARG A 9 18.94 -3.29 -21.09
CA ARG A 9 17.48 -3.52 -20.94
C ARG A 9 17.17 -4.55 -19.87
N ARG A 10 17.85 -5.71 -19.87
CA ARG A 10 17.63 -6.75 -18.85
C ARG A 10 17.88 -6.23 -17.44
N LYS A 11 18.92 -5.43 -17.25
CA LYS A 11 19.22 -4.84 -15.92
C LYS A 11 18.22 -3.79 -15.50
N LEU A 12 17.77 -2.95 -16.43
CA LEU A 12 16.72 -1.97 -16.16
C LEU A 12 15.42 -2.69 -15.72
N CYS A 13 15.00 -3.71 -16.47
CA CYS A 13 13.84 -4.51 -16.09
C CYS A 13 14.00 -5.13 -14.70
N TYR A 14 15.15 -5.75 -14.42
CA TYR A 14 15.43 -6.35 -13.12
C TYR A 14 15.37 -5.30 -11.98
N THR A 15 15.99 -4.13 -12.18
CA THR A 15 15.96 -3.04 -11.19
C THR A 15 14.53 -2.55 -10.96
N VAL A 16 13.79 -2.26 -12.03
CA VAL A 16 12.40 -1.78 -11.93
C VAL A 16 11.52 -2.81 -11.24
N THR A 17 11.64 -4.09 -11.59
CA THR A 17 10.90 -5.17 -10.92
C THR A 17 11.19 -5.22 -9.43
N LEU A 18 12.48 -5.20 -9.02
CA LEU A 18 12.84 -5.20 -7.61
C LEU A 18 12.34 -3.95 -6.88
N MET A 19 12.36 -2.78 -7.52
CA MET A 19 11.82 -1.55 -6.95
C MET A 19 10.30 -1.63 -6.75
N THR A 20 9.57 -2.20 -7.70
CA THR A 20 8.11 -2.38 -7.62
C THR A 20 7.76 -3.35 -6.49
N ILE A 21 8.46 -4.48 -6.40
CA ILE A 21 8.29 -5.45 -5.31
C ILE A 21 8.62 -4.81 -3.97
N ALA A 22 9.73 -4.06 -3.89
CA ALA A 22 10.13 -3.38 -2.66
C ALA A 22 9.10 -2.34 -2.20
N ALA A 23 8.49 -1.60 -3.14
CA ALA A 23 7.44 -0.64 -2.82
C ALA A 23 6.19 -1.33 -2.26
N ASN A 24 5.72 -2.41 -2.90
CA ASN A 24 4.55 -3.16 -2.44
C ASN A 24 4.78 -3.84 -1.09
N LEU A 25 5.84 -4.64 -0.96
CA LEU A 25 6.14 -5.39 0.26
C LEU A 25 6.60 -4.47 1.42
N GLY A 26 7.30 -3.37 1.12
CA GLY A 26 7.69 -2.39 2.12
C GLY A 26 6.48 -1.63 2.68
N SER A 27 5.50 -1.33 1.85
CA SER A 27 4.29 -0.61 2.25
C SER A 27 3.34 -1.45 3.12
N MET A 28 3.47 -2.80 3.09
CA MET A 28 2.61 -3.68 3.89
C MET A 28 2.81 -3.55 5.40
N PHE A 29 3.97 -3.03 5.85
CA PHE A 29 4.33 -2.99 7.26
C PHE A 29 3.40 -2.10 8.09
N THR A 30 2.89 -1.00 7.53
CA THR A 30 2.06 -0.04 8.26
C THR A 30 0.66 0.08 7.67
N PRO A 31 -0.37 0.42 8.48
CA PRO A 31 -1.72 0.67 7.97
C PRO A 31 -1.77 1.78 6.91
N ILE A 32 -0.94 2.82 7.05
CA ILE A 32 -0.88 3.98 6.14
C ILE A 32 0.01 3.74 4.91
N GLY A 33 0.68 2.58 4.84
CA GLY A 33 1.63 2.28 3.76
C GLY A 33 0.96 2.13 2.40
N ASN A 34 -0.26 1.62 2.37
CA ASN A 34 -1.05 1.45 1.16
C ASN A 34 -2.57 1.50 1.43
N PRO A 35 -3.41 1.78 0.42
CA PRO A 35 -4.86 1.92 0.61
C PRO A 35 -5.55 0.66 1.14
N GLN A 36 -5.16 -0.54 0.70
CA GLN A 36 -5.75 -1.79 1.15
C GLN A 36 -5.49 -2.04 2.64
N ASN A 37 -4.31 -1.69 3.14
CA ASN A 37 -4.00 -1.83 4.55
C ASN A 37 -4.84 -0.88 5.41
N LEU A 38 -4.95 0.38 4.99
CA LEU A 38 -5.77 1.36 5.70
C LEU A 38 -7.24 0.91 5.77
N TYR A 39 -7.76 0.39 4.67
CA TYR A 39 -9.12 -0.13 4.58
C TYR A 39 -9.33 -1.36 5.49
N LEU A 40 -8.48 -2.38 5.38
CA LEU A 40 -8.60 -3.60 6.18
C LEU A 40 -8.30 -3.36 7.66
N PHE A 41 -7.37 -2.44 7.98
CA PHE A 41 -7.10 -2.03 9.35
C PHE A 41 -8.34 -1.41 10.01
N ALA A 42 -9.03 -0.51 9.30
CA ALA A 42 -10.25 0.12 9.79
C ALA A 42 -11.40 -0.90 10.00
N LEU A 43 -11.45 -1.98 9.22
CA LEU A 43 -12.47 -3.03 9.36
C LEU A 43 -12.11 -4.07 10.41
N SER A 44 -10.83 -4.36 10.61
CA SER A 44 -10.39 -5.49 11.45
C SER A 44 -10.52 -5.23 12.95
N GLY A 45 -10.66 -3.98 13.36
CA GLY A 45 -10.65 -3.59 14.77
C GLY A 45 -9.30 -3.83 15.48
N LEU A 46 -8.24 -4.12 14.73
CA LEU A 46 -6.89 -4.30 15.27
C LEU A 46 -6.34 -2.98 15.82
N SER A 47 -5.62 -3.06 16.92
CA SER A 47 -4.78 -1.95 17.35
C SER A 47 -3.53 -1.81 16.46
N LEU A 48 -2.93 -0.61 16.45
CA LEU A 48 -1.70 -0.37 15.66
C LEU A 48 -0.57 -1.36 15.99
N PRO A 49 -0.26 -1.67 17.28
CA PRO A 49 0.75 -2.68 17.61
C PRO A 49 0.43 -4.07 17.08
N GLU A 50 -0.84 -4.50 17.16
CA GLU A 50 -1.26 -5.81 16.65
C GLU A 50 -1.09 -5.90 15.13
N PHE A 51 -1.42 -4.83 14.39
CA PHE A 51 -1.20 -4.77 12.96
C PHE A 51 0.28 -4.88 12.60
N LEU A 52 1.14 -4.12 13.29
CA LEU A 52 2.59 -4.15 13.09
C LEU A 52 3.20 -5.53 13.41
N LEU A 53 2.73 -6.19 14.46
CA LEU A 53 3.15 -7.55 14.81
C LEU A 53 2.68 -8.58 13.78
N LEU A 54 1.50 -8.39 13.21
CA LEU A 54 0.94 -9.27 12.19
C LEU A 54 1.73 -9.18 10.88
N THR A 55 1.99 -7.97 10.41
CA THR A 55 2.62 -7.72 9.10
C THR A 55 4.15 -7.69 9.16
N GLY A 56 4.72 -7.38 10.32
CA GLY A 56 6.14 -7.20 10.53
C GLY A 56 7.01 -8.38 10.09
N PRO A 57 6.71 -9.62 10.49
CA PRO A 57 7.49 -10.79 10.05
C PRO A 57 7.55 -10.96 8.53
N TYR A 58 6.43 -10.70 7.84
CA TYR A 58 6.36 -10.78 6.38
C TYR A 58 7.15 -9.65 5.70
N ALA A 59 7.03 -8.43 6.23
CA ALA A 59 7.81 -7.29 5.74
C ALA A 59 9.32 -7.49 5.96
N ALA A 60 9.72 -8.02 7.11
CA ALA A 60 11.12 -8.35 7.41
C ALA A 60 11.64 -9.46 6.49
N GLY A 61 10.87 -10.52 6.28
CA GLY A 61 11.20 -11.60 5.35
C GLY A 61 11.36 -11.10 3.91
N ALA A 62 10.43 -10.23 3.47
CA ALA A 62 10.49 -9.59 2.17
C ALA A 62 11.73 -8.69 2.02
N ALA A 63 12.05 -7.88 3.02
CA ALA A 63 13.23 -7.03 3.02
C ALA A 63 14.53 -7.85 2.94
N LEU A 64 14.60 -8.96 3.67
CA LEU A 64 15.73 -9.88 3.64
C LEU A 64 15.88 -10.52 2.25
N LEU A 65 14.79 -11.03 1.69
CA LEU A 65 14.77 -11.65 0.36
C LEU A 65 15.21 -10.66 -0.72
N LEU A 66 14.65 -9.45 -0.70
CA LEU A 66 15.03 -8.38 -1.62
C LEU A 66 16.49 -7.97 -1.45
N GLY A 67 16.98 -7.88 -0.21
CA GLY A 67 18.38 -7.61 0.10
C GLY A 67 19.30 -8.66 -0.54
N VAL A 68 18.95 -9.93 -0.41
CA VAL A 68 19.66 -11.05 -1.05
C VAL A 68 19.63 -10.91 -2.58
N CYS A 69 18.46 -10.65 -3.17
CA CYS A 69 18.32 -10.44 -4.62
C CYS A 69 19.19 -9.27 -5.13
N VAL A 70 19.24 -8.17 -4.38
CA VAL A 70 20.10 -7.02 -4.72
C VAL A 70 21.58 -7.37 -4.62
N LEU A 71 21.99 -8.03 -3.54
CA LEU A 71 23.39 -8.44 -3.34
C LEU A 71 23.86 -9.37 -4.46
N PHE A 72 23.07 -10.37 -4.85
CA PHE A 72 23.42 -11.26 -5.95
C PHE A 72 23.36 -10.59 -7.31
N GLY A 73 22.34 -9.76 -7.55
CA GLY A 73 22.14 -9.07 -8.83
C GLY A 73 23.20 -8.00 -9.14
N TYR A 74 23.78 -7.38 -8.09
CA TYR A 74 24.71 -6.25 -8.22
C TYR A 74 26.11 -6.49 -7.63
N ARG A 75 26.46 -7.73 -7.29
CA ARG A 75 27.67 -8.13 -6.56
C ARG A 75 29.00 -7.55 -7.08
N HIS A 76 29.07 -7.13 -8.34
CA HIS A 76 30.31 -6.65 -8.97
C HIS A 76 30.23 -5.24 -9.55
N ARG A 77 29.31 -4.37 -9.06
CA ARG A 77 29.12 -3.05 -9.65
C ARG A 77 29.27 -1.92 -8.64
N ARG A 78 30.18 -1.02 -8.97
CA ARG A 78 30.21 0.32 -8.38
C ARG A 78 29.24 1.20 -9.19
N LEU A 79 28.11 1.59 -8.60
CA LEU A 79 27.20 2.58 -9.18
C LEU A 79 27.74 3.95 -8.82
N SER A 80 28.15 4.74 -9.82
CA SER A 80 28.39 6.16 -9.62
C SER A 80 27.07 6.89 -9.79
N ILE A 81 26.47 7.30 -8.68
CA ILE A 81 25.25 8.12 -8.69
C ILE A 81 25.71 9.57 -8.80
N ARG A 82 25.43 10.22 -9.92
CA ARG A 82 25.49 11.68 -10.00
C ARG A 82 24.24 12.21 -9.34
N MET A 83 24.35 12.70 -8.11
CA MET A 83 23.26 13.45 -7.50
C MET A 83 23.13 14.77 -8.25
N GLY A 84 21.95 15.01 -8.85
CA GLY A 84 21.59 16.34 -9.36
C GLY A 84 21.53 17.34 -8.22
N GLU A 85 21.57 18.63 -8.54
CA GLU A 85 21.42 19.69 -7.55
C GLU A 85 20.10 19.51 -6.79
N THR A 86 20.19 19.25 -5.49
CA THR A 86 19.03 19.14 -4.62
C THR A 86 18.54 20.55 -4.27
N ALA A 87 17.26 20.83 -4.50
CA ALA A 87 16.67 22.08 -4.06
C ALA A 87 16.85 22.25 -2.53
N PRO A 88 17.22 23.44 -2.03
CA PRO A 88 17.47 23.66 -0.61
C PRO A 88 16.20 23.39 0.19
N LEU A 89 16.28 22.42 1.09
CA LEU A 89 15.20 22.07 2.01
C LEU A 89 15.00 23.20 3.04
N ARG A 90 13.87 23.89 2.99
CA ARG A 90 13.51 24.90 4.00
C ARG A 90 13.02 24.19 5.26
N ARG A 91 13.76 24.33 6.37
CA ARG A 91 13.44 23.69 7.67
C ARG A 91 11.98 23.88 8.12
N GLY A 92 11.40 25.08 7.91
CA GLY A 92 10.01 25.35 8.23
C GLY A 92 9.00 24.54 7.41
N ASN A 93 9.32 24.19 6.16
CA ASN A 93 8.45 23.33 5.36
C ASN A 93 8.52 21.89 5.85
N ILE A 94 9.71 21.42 6.23
CA ILE A 94 9.88 20.06 6.78
C ILE A 94 9.07 19.92 8.07
N ALA A 95 9.22 20.85 9.01
CA ALA A 95 8.47 20.82 10.27
C ALA A 95 6.95 20.82 10.04
N PHE A 96 6.46 21.67 9.13
CA PHE A 96 5.04 21.74 8.79
C PHE A 96 4.49 20.40 8.28
N TYR A 97 5.14 19.81 7.28
CA TYR A 97 4.67 18.53 6.72
C TYR A 97 4.87 17.36 7.70
N LEU A 98 5.88 17.43 8.56
CA LEU A 98 6.07 16.42 9.61
C LEU A 98 4.92 16.47 10.63
N VAL A 99 4.45 17.67 11.02
CA VAL A 99 3.28 17.83 11.89
C VAL A 99 2.02 17.25 11.23
N LEU A 100 1.78 17.55 9.95
CA LEU A 100 0.65 16.98 9.22
C LEU A 100 0.72 15.45 9.17
N PHE A 101 1.90 14.90 8.90
CA PHE A 101 2.13 13.45 8.91
C PHE A 101 1.84 12.85 10.29
N LEU A 102 2.32 13.49 11.36
CA LEU A 102 2.08 13.04 12.73
C LEU A 102 0.58 13.04 13.09
N LEU A 103 -0.17 14.05 12.65
CA LEU A 103 -1.63 14.09 12.82
C LEU A 103 -2.31 12.93 12.11
N CYS A 104 -1.86 12.56 10.89
CA CYS A 104 -2.35 11.37 10.20
C CYS A 104 -2.08 10.08 10.98
N VAL A 105 -0.86 9.93 11.51
CA VAL A 105 -0.48 8.76 12.33
C VAL A 105 -1.33 8.68 13.59
N LEU A 106 -1.55 9.79 14.29
CA LEU A 106 -2.39 9.86 15.49
C LEU A 106 -3.85 9.48 15.19
N THR A 107 -4.36 9.87 14.02
CA THR A 107 -5.72 9.48 13.61
C THR A 107 -5.81 7.98 13.34
N VAL A 108 -4.83 7.41 12.65
CA VAL A 108 -4.78 5.95 12.41
C VAL A 108 -4.61 5.17 13.72
N ALA A 109 -3.88 5.73 14.69
CA ALA A 109 -3.76 5.16 16.03
C ALA A 109 -5.03 5.31 16.90
N GLY A 110 -6.10 5.95 16.38
CA GLY A 110 -7.38 6.09 17.07
C GLY A 110 -7.49 7.29 18.03
N PHE A 111 -6.46 8.16 18.10
CA PHE A 111 -6.48 9.32 18.99
C PHE A 111 -7.30 10.50 18.45
N LEU A 112 -7.49 10.58 17.14
CA LEU A 112 -8.21 11.67 16.49
C LEU A 112 -9.32 11.13 15.57
N PRO A 113 -10.51 11.74 15.57
CA PRO A 113 -11.58 11.36 14.64
C PRO A 113 -11.25 11.79 13.21
N HIS A 114 -11.56 10.94 12.24
CA HIS A 114 -11.27 11.17 10.80
C HIS A 114 -11.81 12.50 10.26
N PRO A 115 -13.05 12.96 10.60
CA PRO A 115 -13.53 14.25 10.11
C PRO A 115 -12.71 15.44 10.64
N ALA A 116 -12.23 15.37 11.89
CA ALA A 116 -11.38 16.41 12.45
C ALA A 116 -10.03 16.49 11.74
N LEU A 117 -9.41 15.34 11.45
CA LEU A 117 -8.19 15.29 10.64
C LEU A 117 -8.40 15.96 9.28
N LEU A 118 -9.47 15.57 8.57
CA LEU A 118 -9.77 16.10 7.24
C LEU A 118 -9.95 17.62 7.28
N ALA A 119 -10.67 18.16 8.28
CA ALA A 119 -10.87 19.58 8.45
C ALA A 119 -9.56 20.31 8.76
N VAL A 120 -8.79 19.82 9.75
CA VAL A 120 -7.54 20.47 10.17
C VAL A 120 -6.49 20.44 9.05
N VAL A 121 -6.25 19.28 8.45
CA VAL A 121 -5.27 19.14 7.35
C VAL A 121 -5.73 19.94 6.13
N GLY A 122 -7.01 19.88 5.79
CA GLY A 122 -7.59 20.64 4.68
C GLY A 122 -7.41 22.15 4.86
N LEU A 123 -7.77 22.68 6.02
CA LEU A 123 -7.62 24.11 6.34
C LEU A 123 -6.16 24.56 6.35
N LEU A 124 -5.27 23.78 6.97
CA LEU A 124 -3.85 24.09 7.01
C LEU A 124 -3.21 24.08 5.62
N LEU A 125 -3.58 23.16 4.75
CA LEU A 125 -3.11 23.11 3.38
C LEU A 125 -3.71 24.21 2.52
N LEU A 126 -4.99 24.56 2.68
CA LEU A 126 -5.62 25.69 2.00
C LEU A 126 -4.94 27.01 2.35
N TRP A 127 -4.59 27.19 3.62
CA TRP A 127 -3.90 28.40 4.08
C TRP A 127 -2.45 28.47 3.58
N ARG A 128 -1.70 27.37 3.64
CA ARG A 128 -0.25 27.33 3.38
C ARG A 128 0.09 27.09 1.92
N ASN A 129 -0.65 26.21 1.25
CA ASN A 129 -0.33 25.77 -0.10
C ASN A 129 -1.56 25.25 -0.86
N ARG A 130 -2.50 26.17 -1.13
CA ARG A 130 -3.73 25.83 -1.90
C ARG A 130 -3.45 25.24 -3.29
N GLY A 131 -2.29 25.50 -3.88
CA GLY A 131 -1.89 24.91 -5.16
C GLY A 131 -1.75 23.38 -5.13
N LEU A 132 -1.65 22.75 -3.96
CA LEU A 132 -1.65 21.31 -3.84
C LEU A 132 -3.00 20.70 -4.22
N PHE A 133 -4.11 21.37 -3.92
CA PHE A 133 -5.45 20.87 -4.26
C PHE A 133 -5.67 20.71 -5.77
N VAL A 134 -5.05 21.56 -6.57
CA VAL A 134 -5.12 21.46 -8.05
C VAL A 134 -4.30 20.27 -8.58
N ARG A 135 -3.33 19.79 -7.77
CA ARG A 135 -2.44 18.68 -8.16
C ARG A 135 -2.93 17.32 -7.64
N ILE A 136 -4.04 17.29 -6.92
CA ILE A 136 -4.65 16.04 -6.46
C ILE A 136 -5.20 15.28 -7.68
N ASP A 137 -4.93 14.00 -7.72
CA ASP A 137 -5.55 13.11 -8.71
C ASP A 137 -6.98 12.75 -8.27
N TYR A 138 -7.92 13.63 -8.63
CA TYR A 138 -9.34 13.41 -8.36
C TYR A 138 -9.90 12.20 -9.10
N SER A 139 -9.31 11.82 -10.25
CA SER A 139 -9.71 10.63 -11.00
C SER A 139 -9.45 9.37 -10.17
N LEU A 140 -8.30 9.31 -9.50
CA LEU A 140 -7.99 8.21 -8.59
C LEU A 140 -8.97 8.13 -7.42
N ILE A 141 -9.31 9.26 -6.81
CA ILE A 141 -10.30 9.30 -5.70
C ILE A 141 -11.67 8.81 -6.17
N LEU A 142 -12.14 9.29 -7.32
CA LEU A 142 -13.41 8.84 -7.91
C LEU A 142 -13.40 7.36 -8.26
N THR A 143 -12.28 6.84 -8.76
CA THR A 143 -12.11 5.40 -9.02
C THR A 143 -12.32 4.59 -7.76
N PHE A 144 -11.75 4.99 -6.61
CA PHE A 144 -12.00 4.32 -5.34
C PHE A 144 -13.47 4.41 -4.91
N VAL A 145 -14.11 5.58 -5.02
CA VAL A 145 -15.51 5.75 -4.67
C VAL A 145 -16.41 4.81 -5.50
N PHE A 146 -16.24 4.81 -6.83
CA PHE A 146 -17.01 3.92 -7.70
C PHE A 146 -16.72 2.45 -7.43
N PHE A 147 -15.47 2.12 -7.10
CA PHE A 147 -15.12 0.75 -6.74
C PHE A 147 -15.81 0.31 -5.44
N PHE A 148 -15.88 1.17 -4.41
CA PHE A 148 -16.64 0.89 -3.19
C PHE A 148 -18.14 0.66 -3.48
N ILE A 149 -18.74 1.48 -4.34
CA ILE A 149 -20.14 1.33 -4.75
C ILE A 149 -20.33 -0.01 -5.49
N PHE A 150 -19.43 -0.33 -6.42
CA PHE A 150 -19.47 -1.58 -7.19
C PHE A 150 -19.38 -2.81 -6.27
N VAL A 151 -18.39 -2.85 -5.38
CA VAL A 151 -18.23 -3.96 -4.41
C VAL A 151 -19.41 -4.03 -3.45
N GLY A 152 -19.95 -2.88 -3.01
CA GLY A 152 -21.15 -2.85 -2.18
C GLY A 152 -22.37 -3.49 -2.85
N ASN A 153 -22.53 -3.28 -4.15
CA ASN A 153 -23.60 -3.91 -4.94
C ASN A 153 -23.34 -5.41 -5.17
N LEU A 154 -22.06 -5.81 -5.42
CA LEU A 154 -21.72 -7.22 -5.58
C LEU A 154 -22.04 -8.05 -4.33
N LYS A 155 -21.85 -7.47 -3.15
CA LYS A 155 -22.18 -8.13 -1.87
C LYS A 155 -23.68 -8.44 -1.70
N GLN A 156 -24.55 -7.84 -2.50
CA GLN A 156 -26.01 -8.11 -2.45
C GLN A 156 -26.41 -9.30 -3.31
N LEU A 157 -25.51 -9.88 -4.09
CA LEU A 157 -25.80 -11.02 -4.95
C LEU A 157 -25.56 -12.33 -4.19
N ASP A 158 -26.65 -13.01 -3.80
CA ASP A 158 -26.62 -14.26 -3.00
C ASP A 158 -25.76 -15.36 -3.62
N ALA A 159 -25.78 -15.47 -4.96
CA ALA A 159 -24.97 -16.44 -5.68
C ALA A 159 -23.47 -16.21 -5.48
N LEU A 160 -23.03 -14.94 -5.49
CA LEU A 160 -21.64 -14.58 -5.22
C LEU A 160 -21.27 -14.77 -3.75
N GLN A 161 -22.19 -14.46 -2.84
CA GLN A 161 -21.98 -14.70 -1.41
C GLN A 161 -21.70 -16.18 -1.13
N THR A 162 -22.53 -17.05 -1.66
CA THR A 162 -22.38 -18.50 -1.47
C THR A 162 -21.08 -19.02 -2.09
N TRP A 163 -20.76 -18.57 -3.30
CA TRP A 163 -19.60 -19.06 -4.02
C TRP A 163 -18.27 -18.54 -3.42
N ILE A 164 -18.15 -17.24 -3.18
CA ILE A 164 -16.94 -16.62 -2.62
C ILE A 164 -16.78 -17.04 -1.15
N GLY A 165 -17.84 -16.98 -0.35
CA GLY A 165 -17.83 -17.39 1.05
C GLY A 165 -17.43 -18.86 1.22
N GLY A 166 -17.95 -19.75 0.37
CA GLY A 166 -17.54 -21.16 0.34
C GLY A 166 -16.07 -21.35 -0.05
N ALA A 167 -15.57 -20.60 -1.02
CA ALA A 167 -14.17 -20.63 -1.42
C ALA A 167 -13.23 -20.13 -0.33
N MET A 168 -13.65 -19.09 0.42
CA MET A 168 -12.86 -18.45 1.47
C MET A 168 -12.84 -19.22 2.79
N ALA A 169 -13.83 -20.07 3.07
CA ALA A 169 -13.97 -20.77 4.35
C ALA A 169 -12.65 -21.40 4.84
N GLY A 170 -11.99 -20.78 5.82
CA GLY A 170 -10.70 -21.18 6.38
C GLY A 170 -9.50 -21.04 5.44
N ARG A 171 -9.65 -20.32 4.31
CA ARG A 171 -8.60 -20.13 3.27
C ARG A 171 -8.38 -18.67 2.93
N ASP A 172 -8.73 -17.75 3.83
CA ASP A 172 -8.70 -16.31 3.62
C ASP A 172 -7.34 -15.82 3.08
N ARG A 173 -6.24 -16.31 3.65
CA ARG A 173 -4.88 -15.97 3.18
C ARG A 173 -4.63 -16.44 1.76
N LEU A 174 -4.94 -17.70 1.46
CA LEU A 174 -4.66 -18.29 0.14
C LEU A 174 -5.48 -17.60 -0.95
N ILE A 175 -6.77 -17.43 -0.72
CA ILE A 175 -7.67 -16.74 -1.66
C ILE A 175 -7.26 -15.28 -1.81
N GLY A 176 -6.87 -14.61 -0.70
CA GLY A 176 -6.32 -13.27 -0.73
C GLY A 176 -5.11 -13.15 -1.66
N VAL A 177 -4.14 -14.07 -1.55
CA VAL A 177 -2.97 -14.15 -2.44
C VAL A 177 -3.39 -14.34 -3.90
N LEU A 178 -4.22 -15.34 -4.18
CA LEU A 178 -4.59 -15.68 -5.57
C LEU A 178 -5.38 -14.57 -6.25
N VAL A 179 -6.37 -14.00 -5.56
CA VAL A 179 -7.23 -12.96 -6.12
C VAL A 179 -6.45 -11.66 -6.33
N SER A 180 -5.54 -11.30 -5.42
CA SER A 180 -4.71 -10.10 -5.58
C SER A 180 -3.74 -10.18 -6.77
N GLN A 181 -3.33 -11.37 -7.18
CA GLN A 181 -2.56 -11.56 -8.42
C GLN A 181 -3.37 -11.28 -9.69
N VAL A 182 -4.69 -11.45 -9.63
CA VAL A 182 -5.57 -11.28 -10.81
C VAL A 182 -6.13 -9.86 -10.91
N ILE A 183 -6.62 -9.30 -9.80
CA ILE A 183 -7.33 -8.02 -9.79
C ILE A 183 -6.62 -6.91 -8.99
N SER A 184 -5.39 -7.14 -8.57
CA SER A 184 -4.61 -6.23 -7.70
C SER A 184 -5.09 -6.21 -6.24
N ASN A 185 -4.21 -5.71 -5.34
CA ASN A 185 -4.39 -5.78 -3.88
C ASN A 185 -5.62 -5.03 -3.38
N VAL A 186 -5.81 -3.79 -3.85
CA VAL A 186 -6.90 -2.93 -3.35
C VAL A 186 -8.26 -3.51 -3.73
N PRO A 187 -8.54 -3.84 -5.00
CA PRO A 187 -9.76 -4.53 -5.37
C PRO A 187 -9.98 -5.86 -4.64
N ALA A 188 -8.93 -6.66 -4.50
CA ALA A 188 -9.01 -7.94 -3.80
C ALA A 188 -9.40 -7.74 -2.32
N ALA A 189 -8.74 -6.83 -1.62
CA ALA A 189 -9.03 -6.50 -0.24
C ALA A 189 -10.49 -6.06 -0.04
N MET A 190 -10.97 -5.15 -0.91
CA MET A 190 -12.32 -4.61 -0.83
C MET A 190 -13.38 -5.68 -1.13
N LEU A 191 -13.16 -6.48 -2.18
CA LEU A 191 -14.08 -7.54 -2.56
C LEU A 191 -14.16 -8.62 -1.48
N LEU A 192 -13.01 -9.16 -1.07
CA LEU A 192 -12.95 -10.31 -0.19
C LEU A 192 -13.29 -10.00 1.27
N SER A 193 -13.08 -8.75 1.72
CA SER A 193 -13.36 -8.36 3.10
C SER A 193 -14.79 -8.60 3.57
N GLY A 194 -15.75 -8.60 2.63
CA GLY A 194 -17.15 -8.87 2.94
C GLY A 194 -17.51 -10.33 3.13
N TYR A 195 -16.61 -11.23 2.76
CA TYR A 195 -16.79 -12.68 2.79
C TYR A 195 -15.75 -13.37 3.69
N SER A 196 -14.79 -12.61 4.20
CA SER A 196 -13.71 -13.12 5.04
C SER A 196 -14.20 -13.47 6.43
N SER A 197 -13.82 -14.65 6.88
CA SER A 197 -14.00 -15.11 8.26
C SER A 197 -12.87 -14.66 9.18
N ASP A 198 -11.70 -14.37 8.62
CA ASP A 198 -10.50 -13.90 9.32
C ASP A 198 -9.80 -12.79 8.55
N LEU A 199 -10.09 -11.54 8.92
CA LEU A 199 -9.46 -10.37 8.32
C LEU A 199 -7.94 -10.31 8.55
N ARG A 200 -7.40 -10.95 9.60
CA ARG A 200 -5.94 -11.01 9.83
C ARG A 200 -5.27 -11.83 8.72
N GLU A 201 -5.83 -12.98 8.41
CA GLU A 201 -5.37 -13.82 7.31
C GLU A 201 -5.50 -13.13 5.96
N LEU A 202 -6.60 -12.41 5.74
CA LEU A 202 -6.84 -11.66 4.53
C LEU A 202 -5.83 -10.50 4.36
N ILE A 203 -5.51 -9.75 5.44
CA ILE A 203 -4.49 -8.69 5.43
C ILE A 203 -3.16 -9.25 4.92
N VAL A 204 -2.72 -10.38 5.47
CA VAL A 204 -1.48 -11.01 5.04
C VAL A 204 -1.58 -11.47 3.58
N GLY A 205 -2.68 -12.13 3.22
CA GLY A 205 -2.89 -12.69 1.89
C GLY A 205 -2.79 -11.65 0.78
N VAL A 206 -3.56 -10.55 0.89
CA VAL A 206 -3.60 -9.52 -0.16
C VAL A 206 -2.29 -8.72 -0.26
N ASN A 207 -1.54 -8.59 0.83
CA ASN A 207 -0.26 -7.89 0.81
C ASN A 207 0.87 -8.75 0.23
N VAL A 208 0.92 -10.03 0.58
CA VAL A 208 1.91 -10.97 0.02
C VAL A 208 1.60 -11.30 -1.44
N GLY A 209 0.34 -11.36 -1.81
CA GLY A 209 -0.10 -11.65 -3.17
C GLY A 209 0.03 -10.48 -4.15
N GLY A 210 0.27 -9.29 -3.69
CA GLY A 210 0.34 -8.09 -4.54
C GLY A 210 1.67 -7.85 -5.24
N LEU A 211 2.29 -8.87 -5.75
CA LEU A 211 3.59 -8.85 -6.43
C LEU A 211 3.47 -8.69 -7.94
#